data_4f21ab62ddc59453d71a49d1fe8e7a4f
#
_entry.id   4f21ab62ddc59453d71a49d1fe8e7a4f
#
_cell.length_a   1.000
_cell.length_b   1.000
_cell.length_c   1.000
_cell.angle_alpha   90.00
_cell.angle_beta   90.00
_cell.angle_gamma   90.00
#
_symmetry.space_group_name_H-M   'P 1'
#
loop_
_entity.id
_entity.type
_entity.pdbx_description
1 polymer ?
#
loop_
_entity_poly.entity_id
_entity_poly.type
_entity_poly.pdbx_seq_one_letter_code
_entity_poly.pdbx_strand_id
1 'polypeptide(L)'
;MDMWDFAGQHLYYASHPVFFSSQAIYVLVYNLSKSLNATAQPCARRGTRHAILENPSGETNVENLLSWLSTVHGITKIRGQTVDSAHEKLPYLQPPVLIVGTHADKPFEDIATMKSEISGEIAGKEYEGHVVMPVFSIDNTAGSLQHSWIKKVFWWTQTG
;
A
#
# COMPACT_ATOMS: atom_id res chain seq x y z
N MET A 1 -6.04 -16.16 10.46
CA MET A 1 -5.51 -14.89 9.89
C MET A 1 -6.70 -14.01 9.61
N ASP A 2 -6.79 -12.87 10.27
CA ASP A 2 -7.89 -11.91 10.07
C ASP A 2 -7.44 -10.90 9.02
N MET A 3 -8.30 -10.63 8.04
CA MET A 3 -8.04 -9.68 6.97
C MET A 3 -9.01 -8.49 7.12
N TRP A 4 -8.45 -7.30 7.15
CA TRP A 4 -9.20 -6.05 7.24
C TRP A 4 -9.05 -5.28 5.94
N ASP A 5 -10.15 -4.90 5.32
CA ASP A 5 -10.19 -4.05 4.14
C ASP A 5 -10.51 -2.60 4.55
N PHE A 6 -9.59 -1.69 4.22
CA PHE A 6 -9.74 -0.27 4.50
C PHE A 6 -10.04 0.50 3.22
N ALA A 7 -11.14 1.19 3.20
CA ALA A 7 -11.50 2.04 2.07
C ALA A 7 -10.55 3.24 1.96
N GLY A 8 -10.04 3.50 0.76
CA GLY A 8 -9.13 4.59 0.46
C GLY A 8 -9.75 5.99 0.44
N GLN A 9 -10.77 6.26 1.26
CA GLN A 9 -11.49 7.53 1.30
C GLN A 9 -11.01 8.38 2.46
N HIS A 10 -10.71 9.66 2.21
CA HIS A 10 -10.27 10.63 3.22
C HIS A 10 -11.14 10.68 4.49
N LEU A 11 -12.45 10.46 4.36
CA LEU A 11 -13.39 10.45 5.48
C LEU A 11 -13.04 9.43 6.56
N TYR A 12 -12.33 8.35 6.20
CA TYR A 12 -11.99 7.27 7.12
C TYR A 12 -10.57 7.34 7.67
N TYR A 13 -9.71 8.25 7.15
CA TYR A 13 -8.31 8.34 7.58
C TYR A 13 -8.15 8.60 9.06
N ALA A 14 -9.03 9.40 9.65
CA ALA A 14 -9.01 9.68 11.09
C ALA A 14 -9.33 8.44 11.97
N SER A 15 -10.09 7.48 11.45
CA SER A 15 -10.51 6.28 12.19
C SER A 15 -9.60 5.08 11.93
N HIS A 16 -8.90 5.02 10.80
CA HIS A 16 -8.04 3.89 10.43
C HIS A 16 -6.94 3.59 11.46
N PRO A 17 -6.22 4.59 12.03
CA PRO A 17 -5.13 4.32 12.96
C PRO A 17 -5.55 3.54 14.20
N VAL A 18 -6.83 3.58 14.59
CA VAL A 18 -7.37 2.81 15.73
C VAL A 18 -7.23 1.30 15.52
N PHE A 19 -7.30 0.86 14.27
CA PHE A 19 -7.22 -0.55 13.89
C PHE A 19 -5.81 -1.00 13.50
N PHE A 20 -4.86 -0.09 13.45
CA PHE A 20 -3.52 -0.40 13.01
C PHE A 20 -2.72 -1.14 14.08
N SER A 21 -1.95 -2.13 13.65
CA SER A 21 -1.11 -2.96 14.51
C SER A 21 0.32 -3.02 13.96
N SER A 22 1.31 -2.97 14.85
CA SER A 22 2.71 -3.20 14.49
C SER A 22 3.02 -4.64 14.11
N GLN A 23 2.11 -5.57 14.41
CA GLN A 23 2.24 -7.00 14.07
C GLN A 23 1.43 -7.39 12.84
N ALA A 24 0.90 -6.42 12.10
CA ALA A 24 0.15 -6.64 10.87
C ALA A 24 1.08 -6.61 9.65
N ILE A 25 0.59 -7.15 8.53
CA ILE A 25 1.18 -6.93 7.20
C ILE A 25 0.22 -6.00 6.47
N TYR A 26 0.75 -4.91 5.93
CA TYR A 26 -0.04 -3.96 5.16
C TYR A 26 0.12 -4.20 3.66
N VAL A 27 -0.99 -4.12 2.94
CA VAL A 27 -1.02 -4.15 1.49
C VAL A 27 -1.62 -2.84 1.01
N LEU A 28 -0.79 -1.97 0.44
CA LEU A 28 -1.26 -0.75 -0.20
C LEU A 28 -1.57 -1.03 -1.67
N VAL A 29 -2.81 -0.77 -2.03
CA VAL A 29 -3.31 -1.01 -3.39
C VAL A 29 -3.45 0.32 -4.12
N TYR A 30 -2.85 0.43 -5.31
CA TYR A 30 -3.03 1.59 -6.18
C TYR A 30 -3.46 1.17 -7.58
N ASN A 31 -4.10 2.09 -8.31
CA ASN A 31 -4.66 1.82 -9.62
C ASN A 31 -3.69 2.28 -10.73
N LEU A 32 -3.06 1.35 -11.41
CA LEU A 32 -2.14 1.62 -12.53
C LEU A 32 -2.80 2.34 -13.71
N SER A 33 -4.12 2.28 -13.87
CA SER A 33 -4.82 3.01 -14.93
C SER A 33 -4.95 4.51 -14.67
N LYS A 34 -4.43 4.99 -13.54
CA LYS A 34 -4.42 6.40 -13.16
C LYS A 34 -2.99 6.95 -13.19
N SER A 35 -2.84 8.19 -13.66
CA SER A 35 -1.56 8.90 -13.53
C SER A 35 -1.20 9.07 -12.06
N LEU A 36 0.04 8.80 -11.70
CA LEU A 36 0.55 8.99 -10.35
C LEU A 36 0.48 10.46 -9.91
N ASN A 37 0.72 11.38 -10.85
CA ASN A 37 0.78 12.82 -10.63
C ASN A 37 -0.58 13.52 -10.79
N ALA A 38 -1.64 12.80 -11.18
CA ALA A 38 -2.97 13.38 -11.21
C ALA A 38 -3.54 13.50 -9.79
N THR A 39 -4.33 14.56 -9.57
CA THR A 39 -5.07 14.74 -8.32
C THR A 39 -5.93 13.51 -8.02
N ALA A 40 -5.77 12.97 -6.82
CA ALA A 40 -6.54 11.81 -6.39
C ALA A 40 -8.03 12.15 -6.35
N GLN A 41 -8.83 11.29 -6.95
CA GLN A 41 -10.28 11.42 -6.95
C GLN A 41 -10.91 10.29 -6.13
N PRO A 42 -11.06 10.46 -4.82
CA PRO A 42 -11.69 9.46 -3.98
C PRO A 42 -13.15 9.27 -4.42
N CYS A 43 -13.56 8.02 -4.54
CA CYS A 43 -14.89 7.66 -4.97
C CYS A 43 -15.59 6.79 -3.92
N ALA A 44 -16.79 7.18 -3.53
CA ALA A 44 -17.64 6.34 -2.70
C ALA A 44 -18.66 5.60 -3.58
N ARG A 45 -18.74 4.29 -3.39
CA ARG A 45 -19.78 3.47 -4.02
C ARG A 45 -20.90 3.23 -3.02
N ARG A 46 -22.10 3.65 -3.39
CA ARG A 46 -23.32 3.37 -2.61
C ARG A 46 -24.33 2.65 -3.51
N GLY A 47 -24.37 1.33 -3.41
CA GLY A 47 -25.14 0.48 -4.32
C GLY A 47 -24.61 0.60 -5.76
N THR A 48 -25.48 1.01 -6.70
CA THR A 48 -25.13 1.25 -8.10
C THR A 48 -24.62 2.67 -8.38
N ARG A 49 -24.67 3.55 -7.40
CA ARG A 49 -24.25 4.95 -7.55
C ARG A 49 -22.78 5.12 -7.17
N HIS A 50 -22.06 5.86 -8.00
CA HIS A 50 -20.70 6.32 -7.71
C HIS A 50 -20.77 7.82 -7.41
N ALA A 51 -20.29 8.22 -6.25
CA ALA A 51 -20.13 9.62 -5.90
C ALA A 51 -18.64 9.94 -5.82
N ILE A 52 -18.20 10.94 -6.58
CA ILE A 52 -16.84 11.49 -6.44
C ILE A 52 -16.87 12.33 -5.16
N LEU A 53 -15.94 12.06 -4.26
CA LEU A 53 -15.77 12.81 -3.04
C LEU A 53 -14.80 13.96 -3.28
N GLU A 54 -14.94 15.01 -2.49
CA GLU A 54 -13.99 16.11 -2.51
C GLU A 54 -12.62 15.65 -2.01
N ASN A 55 -11.56 16.15 -2.65
CA ASN A 55 -10.18 16.03 -2.20
C ASN A 55 -9.70 17.44 -1.81
N PRO A 56 -9.98 17.91 -0.59
CA PRO A 56 -9.69 19.27 -0.17
C PRO A 56 -8.20 19.55 -0.05
N SER A 57 -7.36 18.53 0.14
CA SER A 57 -5.90 18.66 0.18
C SER A 57 -5.28 18.80 -1.20
N GLY A 58 -6.01 18.41 -2.27
CA GLY A 58 -5.49 18.40 -3.63
C GLY A 58 -4.37 17.37 -3.86
N GLU A 59 -4.18 16.41 -2.94
CA GLU A 59 -3.15 15.38 -3.04
C GLU A 59 -3.26 14.60 -4.35
N THR A 60 -2.10 14.31 -4.93
CA THR A 60 -1.97 13.43 -6.08
C THR A 60 -2.11 11.97 -5.67
N ASN A 61 -2.24 11.07 -6.66
CA ASN A 61 -2.33 9.63 -6.38
C ASN A 61 -1.06 9.09 -5.69
N VAL A 62 0.12 9.57 -6.06
CA VAL A 62 1.38 9.18 -5.40
C VAL A 62 1.47 9.77 -4.00
N GLU A 63 1.16 11.03 -3.79
CA GLU A 63 1.15 11.66 -2.46
C GLU A 63 0.21 10.95 -1.50
N ASN A 64 -0.95 10.52 -1.98
CA ASN A 64 -1.89 9.71 -1.19
C ASN A 64 -1.25 8.38 -0.74
N LEU A 65 -0.54 7.69 -1.63
CA LEU A 65 0.18 6.46 -1.29
C LEU A 65 1.27 6.72 -0.25
N LEU A 66 2.04 7.82 -0.40
CA LEU A 66 3.09 8.21 0.56
C LEU A 66 2.52 8.60 1.92
N SER A 67 1.37 9.26 1.94
CA SER A 67 0.64 9.60 3.17
C SER A 67 0.26 8.34 3.97
N TRP A 68 -0.17 7.28 3.29
CA TRP A 68 -0.42 5.99 3.92
C TRP A 68 0.85 5.36 4.49
N LEU A 69 1.97 5.38 3.76
CA LEU A 69 3.26 4.88 4.25
C LEU A 69 3.71 5.64 5.51
N SER A 70 3.57 6.95 5.50
CA SER A 70 3.87 7.80 6.67
C SER A 70 3.00 7.43 7.87
N THR A 71 1.71 7.16 7.65
CA THR A 71 0.78 6.74 8.70
C THR A 71 1.18 5.40 9.30
N VAL A 72 1.53 4.41 8.47
CA VAL A 72 2.02 3.10 8.94
C VAL A 72 3.33 3.26 9.72
N HIS A 73 4.26 4.08 9.26
CA HIS A 73 5.50 4.38 9.97
C HIS A 73 5.24 5.02 11.35
N GLY A 74 4.26 5.92 11.43
CA GLY A 74 3.86 6.57 12.69
C GLY A 74 3.43 5.62 13.79
N ILE A 75 2.92 4.43 13.46
CA ILE A 75 2.50 3.42 14.43
C ILE A 75 3.70 2.90 15.25
N THR A 76 4.86 2.76 14.63
CA THR A 76 6.06 2.23 15.27
C THR A 76 6.58 3.18 16.34
N LYS A 77 6.47 4.50 16.10
CA LYS A 77 6.94 5.55 17.04
C LYS A 77 6.10 5.60 18.31
N ILE A 78 4.80 5.34 18.22
CA ILE A 78 3.87 5.45 19.38
C ILE A 78 4.10 4.32 20.41
N ARG A 79 4.56 3.16 19.98
CA ARG A 79 4.65 1.97 20.85
C ARG A 79 6.04 1.72 21.47
N GLY A 80 7.04 2.58 21.21
CA GLY A 80 8.35 2.50 21.86
C GLY A 80 8.99 1.10 21.83
N GLN A 81 8.80 0.36 20.73
CA GLN A 81 9.39 -0.97 20.61
C GLN A 81 10.91 -0.84 20.52
N THR A 82 11.55 -1.11 21.66
CA THR A 82 12.93 -1.55 21.66
C THR A 82 12.99 -2.79 20.77
N VAL A 83 13.76 -2.67 19.69
CA VAL A 83 14.07 -3.81 18.80
C VAL A 83 14.74 -4.87 19.68
N ASP A 84 13.98 -5.86 20.10
CA ASP A 84 14.53 -7.01 20.80
C ASP A 84 15.46 -7.72 19.83
N SER A 85 16.77 -7.67 20.13
CA SER A 85 17.87 -8.08 19.26
C SER A 85 17.99 -9.60 19.06
N ALA A 86 16.96 -10.36 19.38
CA ALA A 86 16.96 -11.82 19.36
C ALA A 86 16.27 -12.46 18.14
N HIS A 87 15.60 -11.66 17.31
CA HIS A 87 14.98 -12.18 16.07
C HIS A 87 15.91 -11.98 14.86
N GLU A 88 15.98 -13.00 14.04
CA GLU A 88 16.64 -12.98 12.73
C GLU A 88 16.36 -11.64 12.02
N LYS A 89 17.42 -10.93 11.65
CA LYS A 89 17.35 -9.55 11.17
C LYS A 89 16.61 -9.54 9.83
N LEU A 90 15.31 -9.27 9.88
CA LEU A 90 14.47 -9.15 8.69
C LEU A 90 15.00 -8.01 7.79
N PRO A 91 14.93 -8.17 6.45
CA PRO A 91 15.41 -7.15 5.52
C PRO A 91 14.51 -5.91 5.43
N TYR A 92 13.53 -5.78 6.33
CA TYR A 92 12.56 -4.68 6.38
C TYR A 92 12.17 -4.37 7.83
N LEU A 93 11.66 -3.16 8.04
CA LEU A 93 11.11 -2.75 9.33
C LEU A 93 9.69 -3.32 9.54
N GLN A 94 9.33 -3.54 10.79
CA GLN A 94 7.97 -3.89 11.19
C GLN A 94 7.11 -2.62 11.38
N PRO A 95 5.86 -2.61 10.94
CA PRO A 95 5.18 -3.61 10.12
C PRO A 95 5.60 -3.56 8.65
N PRO A 96 5.69 -4.70 7.95
CA PRO A 96 6.01 -4.72 6.53
C PRO A 96 4.85 -4.22 5.68
N VAL A 97 5.19 -3.52 4.59
CA VAL A 97 4.23 -2.97 3.63
C VAL A 97 4.52 -3.48 2.24
N LEU A 98 3.54 -4.10 1.62
CA LEU A 98 3.56 -4.51 0.22
C LEU A 98 2.81 -3.48 -0.62
N ILE A 99 3.37 -3.06 -1.74
CA ILE A 99 2.71 -2.15 -2.68
C ILE A 99 2.29 -2.93 -3.91
N VAL A 100 1.00 -2.87 -4.26
CA VAL A 100 0.40 -3.64 -5.33
C VAL A 100 -0.37 -2.73 -6.28
N GLY A 101 0.09 -2.63 -7.52
CA GLY A 101 -0.62 -1.96 -8.61
C GLY A 101 -1.64 -2.89 -9.25
N THR A 102 -2.89 -2.45 -9.34
CA THR A 102 -3.98 -3.15 -10.04
C THR A 102 -4.16 -2.58 -11.45
N HIS A 103 -4.99 -3.23 -12.28
CA HIS A 103 -5.24 -2.81 -13.67
C HIS A 103 -3.99 -2.82 -14.55
N ALA A 104 -3.12 -3.82 -14.38
CA ALA A 104 -1.93 -3.98 -15.22
C ALA A 104 -2.26 -4.30 -16.69
N ASP A 105 -3.51 -4.66 -16.99
CA ASP A 105 -4.04 -4.83 -18.35
C ASP A 105 -4.28 -3.51 -19.10
N LYS A 106 -4.43 -2.41 -18.36
CA LYS A 106 -4.70 -1.06 -18.92
C LYS A 106 -3.97 0.02 -18.13
N PRO A 107 -2.65 -0.01 -18.05
CA PRO A 107 -1.89 0.98 -17.30
C PRO A 107 -1.97 2.35 -18.00
N PHE A 108 -1.86 3.42 -17.24
CA PHE A 108 -1.82 4.79 -17.75
C PHE A 108 -0.56 5.05 -18.58
N GLU A 109 0.56 4.48 -18.15
CA GLU A 109 1.85 4.52 -18.83
C GLU A 109 2.60 3.20 -18.59
N ASP A 110 3.84 3.09 -19.05
CA ASP A 110 4.64 1.88 -18.86
C ASP A 110 4.76 1.50 -17.37
N ILE A 111 4.44 0.25 -17.06
CA ILE A 111 4.39 -0.26 -15.68
C ILE A 111 5.77 -0.16 -14.99
N ALA A 112 6.86 -0.39 -15.73
CA ALA A 112 8.20 -0.31 -15.17
C ALA A 112 8.54 1.14 -14.79
N THR A 113 8.13 2.10 -15.60
CA THR A 113 8.26 3.53 -15.34
C THR A 113 7.49 3.92 -14.08
N MET A 114 6.21 3.55 -13.97
CA MET A 114 5.39 3.83 -12.79
C MET A 114 5.98 3.23 -11.51
N LYS A 115 6.47 2.00 -11.57
CA LYS A 115 7.12 1.34 -10.43
C LYS A 115 8.42 2.04 -10.02
N SER A 116 9.21 2.48 -11.00
CA SER A 116 10.44 3.23 -10.76
C SER A 116 10.14 4.58 -10.12
N GLU A 117 9.11 5.28 -10.56
CA GLU A 117 8.67 6.55 -9.98
C GLU A 117 8.24 6.36 -8.53
N ILE A 118 7.37 5.38 -8.22
CA ILE A 118 6.98 5.07 -6.84
C ILE A 118 8.20 4.74 -5.98
N SER A 119 9.12 3.91 -6.49
CA SER A 119 10.32 3.55 -5.75
C SER A 119 11.23 4.76 -5.50
N GLY A 120 11.33 5.68 -6.47
CA GLY A 120 12.08 6.91 -6.35
C GLY A 120 11.51 7.85 -5.30
N GLU A 121 10.17 7.98 -5.24
CA GLU A 121 9.48 8.81 -4.24
C GLU A 121 9.60 8.27 -2.81
N ILE A 122 9.78 6.95 -2.67
CA ILE A 122 9.96 6.28 -1.37
C ILE A 122 11.41 6.36 -0.90
N ALA A 123 12.37 6.34 -1.83
CA ALA A 123 13.80 6.27 -1.54
C ALA A 123 14.26 7.42 -0.62
N GLY A 124 15.01 7.08 0.43
CA GLY A 124 15.53 8.04 1.42
C GLY A 124 14.50 8.58 2.40
N LYS A 125 13.25 8.12 2.36
CA LYS A 125 12.23 8.50 3.34
C LYS A 125 12.28 7.59 4.57
N GLU A 126 11.86 8.11 5.72
CA GLU A 126 11.87 7.35 7.00
C GLU A 126 11.05 6.05 6.96
N TYR A 127 10.07 5.96 6.09
CA TYR A 127 9.20 4.78 5.91
C TYR A 127 9.73 3.79 4.87
N GLU A 128 10.82 4.09 4.15
CA GLU A 128 11.37 3.21 3.12
C GLU A 128 11.62 1.79 3.63
N GLY A 129 12.19 1.68 4.83
CA GLY A 129 12.52 0.39 5.43
C GLY A 129 11.32 -0.53 5.70
N HIS A 130 10.09 -0.01 5.70
CA HIS A 130 8.88 -0.83 5.83
C HIS A 130 8.47 -1.50 4.51
N VAL A 131 8.89 -0.93 3.36
CA VAL A 131 8.42 -1.36 2.05
C VAL A 131 9.15 -2.59 1.58
N VAL A 132 8.40 -3.65 1.36
CA VAL A 132 8.91 -4.92 0.82
C VAL A 132 8.99 -4.81 -0.70
N MET A 133 10.19 -4.72 -1.22
CA MET A 133 10.45 -4.66 -2.66
C MET A 133 10.41 -6.05 -3.31
N PRO A 134 10.06 -6.15 -4.58
CA PRO A 134 9.69 -5.09 -5.53
C PRO A 134 8.22 -4.65 -5.38
N VAL A 135 7.88 -3.48 -5.94
CA VAL A 135 6.48 -3.09 -6.15
C VAL A 135 5.82 -4.08 -7.11
N PHE A 136 4.69 -4.65 -6.70
CA PHE A 136 3.98 -5.67 -7.48
C PHE A 136 2.97 -5.03 -8.45
N SER A 137 2.61 -5.77 -9.49
CA SER A 137 1.52 -5.41 -10.39
C SER A 137 0.68 -6.63 -10.73
N ILE A 138 -0.64 -6.45 -10.78
CA ILE A 138 -1.59 -7.51 -11.09
C ILE A 138 -2.57 -7.07 -12.17
N ASP A 139 -2.87 -8.01 -13.05
CA ASP A 139 -3.95 -7.91 -14.00
C ASP A 139 -5.20 -8.55 -13.37
N ASN A 140 -6.23 -7.75 -13.10
CA ASN A 140 -7.47 -8.20 -12.48
C ASN A 140 -8.33 -9.04 -13.45
N THR A 141 -8.03 -9.01 -14.75
CA THR A 141 -8.77 -9.75 -15.78
C THR A 141 -8.16 -11.11 -16.07
N ALA A 142 -6.89 -11.31 -15.69
CA ALA A 142 -6.20 -12.57 -15.89
C ALA A 142 -6.76 -13.63 -14.94
N GLY A 143 -7.12 -14.79 -15.49
CA GLY A 143 -7.59 -15.94 -14.71
C GLY A 143 -6.56 -16.42 -13.68
N SER A 144 -6.98 -17.31 -12.80
CA SER A 144 -6.33 -17.76 -11.54
C SER A 144 -4.84 -18.19 -11.59
N LEU A 145 -4.25 -18.31 -12.77
CA LEU A 145 -2.85 -18.77 -12.94
C LEU A 145 -1.80 -17.69 -12.67
N GLN A 146 -2.15 -16.40 -12.67
CA GLN A 146 -1.19 -15.31 -12.39
C GLN A 146 -1.02 -14.99 -10.90
N HIS A 147 -1.71 -15.66 -10.01
CA HIS A 147 -1.65 -15.42 -8.57
C HIS A 147 -0.43 -16.08 -7.86
N SER A 148 0.63 -16.39 -8.61
CA SER A 148 1.85 -17.01 -8.04
C SER A 148 2.53 -16.15 -6.96
N TRP A 149 2.35 -14.83 -7.01
CA TRP A 149 2.88 -13.90 -6.01
C TRP A 149 2.11 -13.95 -4.69
N ILE A 150 0.78 -14.18 -4.72
CA ILE A 150 -0.01 -14.39 -3.49
C ILE A 150 0.54 -15.60 -2.74
N LYS A 151 0.87 -16.69 -3.46
CA LYS A 151 1.51 -17.86 -2.86
C LYS A 151 2.88 -17.52 -2.28
N LYS A 152 3.67 -16.63 -2.91
CA LYS A 152 4.96 -16.19 -2.38
C LYS A 152 4.80 -15.35 -1.12
N VAL A 153 3.83 -14.45 -1.06
CA VAL A 153 3.50 -13.67 0.14
C VAL A 153 3.03 -14.60 1.27
N PHE A 154 2.14 -15.55 0.97
CA PHE A 154 1.68 -16.53 1.95
C PHE A 154 2.80 -17.44 2.45
N TRP A 155 3.66 -17.92 1.55
CA TRP A 155 4.81 -18.77 1.94
C TRP A 155 5.77 -18.00 2.87
N TRP A 156 5.98 -16.75 2.58
CA TRP A 156 6.87 -15.87 3.34
C TRP A 156 6.36 -15.54 4.75
N THR A 157 5.04 -15.47 4.93
CA THR A 157 4.40 -15.23 6.24
C THR A 157 4.36 -16.49 7.13
N GLN A 158 4.66 -17.67 6.59
CA GLN A 158 4.66 -18.92 7.35
C GLN A 158 6.07 -19.41 7.72
N THR A 159 7.11 -18.86 7.09
CA THR A 159 8.52 -19.28 7.28
C THR A 159 9.40 -18.22 7.95
N GLY A 160 8.82 -17.06 8.30
CA GLY A 160 9.48 -15.97 9.02
C GLY A 160 9.16 -15.95 10.51
#